data_3da16559c8b009d88a565083ca2d6153
#
_entry.id   3da16559c8b009d88a565083ca2d6153
#
_cell.length_a   1.000
_cell.length_b   1.000
_cell.length_c   1.000
_cell.angle_alpha   90.00
_cell.angle_beta   90.00
_cell.angle_gamma   90.00
#
_symmetry.space_group_name_H-M   'P 1'
#
loop_
_entity.id
_entity.type
_entity.pdbx_description
1 polymer ?
#
loop_
_entity_poly.entity_id
_entity_poly.type
_entity_poly.pdbx_seq_one_letter_code
_entity_poly.pdbx_strand_id
1 'polypeptide(L)'
;MALASACLGLVLVVVVVSVAIRLGQAATPSLAAGELLALRAVHRTAASLEVLAMLWLAGLAWRARFERPAFARGAALAGALTLALSVLGIAAGQNPPAAAALGNLLGGLGLAAVFAWLIGDLRPSAATAPALAVRLGGAMLAVQCLLGAGLSLYGPALASQAMLPAHAMIGVVLAAGAAWLAPRGGPPVARAAGVALALAVPVAGFTALQYEFSPAAAFAHAAAAALLVIAAACTRPRIA
;
A
#
# COMPACT_ATOMS: atom_id res chain seq x y z
N MET A 1 -1.66 19.16 -6.33
CA MET A 1 -1.06 18.46 -5.17
C MET A 1 -2.12 18.03 -4.16
N ALA A 2 -2.94 18.93 -3.62
CA ALA A 2 -3.96 18.59 -2.60
C ALA A 2 -4.89 17.43 -3.02
N LEU A 3 -5.40 17.43 -4.26
CA LEU A 3 -6.29 16.39 -4.77
C LEU A 3 -5.59 15.01 -4.84
N ALA A 4 -4.36 14.93 -5.33
CA ALA A 4 -3.60 13.67 -5.35
C ALA A 4 -3.33 13.14 -3.93
N SER A 5 -3.10 14.05 -2.96
CA SER A 5 -2.97 13.67 -1.55
C SER A 5 -4.29 13.19 -0.96
N ALA A 6 -5.42 13.79 -1.34
CA ALA A 6 -6.74 13.33 -0.93
C ALA A 6 -7.04 11.92 -1.50
N CYS A 7 -6.77 11.68 -2.79
CA CYS A 7 -6.88 10.34 -3.40
C CYS A 7 -6.02 9.33 -2.65
N LEU A 8 -4.76 9.66 -2.34
CA LEU A 8 -3.87 8.78 -1.57
C LEU A 8 -4.48 8.45 -0.19
N GLY A 9 -4.99 9.46 0.52
CA GLY A 9 -5.63 9.26 1.82
C GLY A 9 -6.84 8.33 1.74
N LEU A 10 -7.69 8.51 0.73
CA LEU A 10 -8.86 7.66 0.50
C LEU A 10 -8.47 6.21 0.17
N VAL A 11 -7.48 6.01 -0.71
CA VAL A 11 -6.96 4.67 -1.03
C VAL A 11 -6.39 3.99 0.20
N LEU A 12 -5.67 4.71 1.06
CA LEU A 12 -5.18 4.16 2.33
C LEU A 12 -6.33 3.70 3.23
N VAL A 13 -7.37 4.50 3.38
CA VAL A 13 -8.56 4.11 4.13
C VAL A 13 -9.17 2.83 3.52
N VAL A 14 -9.33 2.77 2.20
CA VAL A 14 -9.87 1.59 1.50
C VAL A 14 -9.01 0.35 1.78
N VAL A 15 -7.69 0.43 1.64
CA VAL A 15 -6.77 -0.70 1.85
C VAL A 15 -6.80 -1.16 3.31
N VAL A 16 -6.67 -0.23 4.26
CA VAL A 16 -6.61 -0.52 5.69
C VAL A 16 -7.92 -1.11 6.19
N VAL A 17 -9.06 -0.54 5.80
CA VAL A 17 -10.39 -1.05 6.17
C VAL A 17 -10.67 -2.40 5.50
N SER A 18 -10.20 -2.63 4.28
CA SER A 18 -10.30 -3.94 3.61
C SER A 18 -9.54 -5.03 4.38
N VAL A 19 -8.35 -4.72 4.90
CA VAL A 19 -7.60 -5.62 5.78
C VAL A 19 -8.37 -5.88 7.08
N ALA A 20 -8.91 -4.83 7.72
CA ALA A 20 -9.68 -4.96 8.96
C ALA A 20 -10.92 -5.85 8.79
N ILE A 21 -11.65 -5.70 7.67
CA ILE A 21 -12.81 -6.55 7.35
C ILE A 21 -12.38 -8.03 7.29
N ARG A 22 -11.31 -8.35 6.56
CA ARG A 22 -10.83 -9.73 6.39
C ARG A 22 -10.36 -10.33 7.71
N LEU A 23 -9.56 -9.60 8.46
CA LEU A 23 -9.07 -10.05 9.76
C LEU A 23 -10.22 -10.23 10.76
N GLY A 24 -11.19 -9.30 10.76
CA GLY A 24 -12.38 -9.40 11.61
C GLY A 24 -13.30 -10.58 11.25
N GLN A 25 -13.35 -10.97 9.96
CA GLN A 25 -14.09 -12.17 9.53
C GLN A 25 -13.36 -13.48 9.90
N ALA A 26 -12.02 -13.46 9.89
CA ALA A 26 -11.20 -14.63 10.20
C ALA A 26 -10.94 -14.82 11.70
N ALA A 27 -11.18 -13.82 12.53
CA ALA A 27 -10.94 -13.87 13.97
C ALA A 27 -11.90 -14.85 14.68
N THR A 28 -11.45 -15.38 15.81
CA THR A 28 -12.28 -16.21 16.68
C THR A 28 -12.25 -15.65 18.11
N PRO A 29 -13.38 -15.06 18.62
CA PRO A 29 -14.65 -14.85 17.90
C PRO A 29 -14.52 -13.80 16.77
N SER A 30 -15.33 -13.95 15.72
CA SER A 30 -15.41 -12.95 14.65
C SER A 30 -16.03 -11.65 15.15
N LEU A 31 -15.74 -10.53 14.46
CA LEU A 31 -16.40 -9.26 14.72
C LEU A 31 -17.92 -9.40 14.63
N ALA A 32 -18.64 -8.63 15.45
CA ALA A 32 -20.09 -8.58 15.40
C ALA A 32 -20.59 -8.12 14.01
N ALA A 33 -21.75 -8.60 13.59
CA ALA A 33 -22.31 -8.27 12.28
C ALA A 33 -22.47 -6.76 12.06
N GLY A 34 -22.81 -5.99 13.10
CA GLY A 34 -22.93 -4.55 13.06
C GLY A 34 -21.56 -3.85 12.83
N GLU A 35 -20.50 -4.35 13.43
CA GLU A 35 -19.14 -3.81 13.25
C GLU A 35 -18.64 -4.06 11.82
N LEU A 36 -18.86 -5.28 11.29
CA LEU A 36 -18.52 -5.61 9.91
C LEU A 36 -19.33 -4.76 8.92
N LEU A 37 -20.61 -4.50 9.20
CA LEU A 37 -21.43 -3.61 8.38
C LEU A 37 -20.89 -2.19 8.37
N ALA A 38 -20.51 -1.66 9.54
CA ALA A 38 -19.91 -0.34 9.65
C ALA A 38 -18.59 -0.23 8.88
N LEU A 39 -17.68 -1.22 9.01
CA LEU A 39 -16.43 -1.25 8.24
C LEU A 39 -16.68 -1.29 6.73
N ARG A 40 -17.65 -2.11 6.28
CA ARG A 40 -18.04 -2.16 4.87
C ARG A 40 -18.63 -0.85 4.38
N ALA A 41 -19.42 -0.14 5.20
CA ALA A 41 -19.94 1.19 4.86
C ALA A 41 -18.80 2.19 4.69
N VAL A 42 -17.85 2.25 5.63
CA VAL A 42 -16.66 3.11 5.53
C VAL A 42 -15.86 2.79 4.27
N HIS A 43 -15.59 1.51 4.01
CA HIS A 43 -14.87 1.06 2.80
C HIS A 43 -15.55 1.55 1.51
N ARG A 44 -16.87 1.33 1.38
CA ARG A 44 -17.64 1.73 0.19
C ARG A 44 -17.67 3.25 0.02
N THR A 45 -17.89 3.99 1.10
CA THR A 45 -17.90 5.46 1.07
C THR A 45 -16.54 5.99 0.63
N ALA A 46 -15.45 5.51 1.23
CA ALA A 46 -14.09 5.93 0.85
C ALA A 46 -13.77 5.57 -0.61
N ALA A 47 -14.14 4.38 -1.08
CA ALA A 47 -13.94 3.98 -2.47
C ALA A 47 -14.76 4.84 -3.45
N SER A 48 -16.01 5.17 -3.11
CA SER A 48 -16.84 6.04 -3.94
C SER A 48 -16.28 7.46 -4.03
N LEU A 49 -15.83 8.01 -2.90
CA LEU A 49 -15.18 9.32 -2.87
C LEU A 49 -13.86 9.32 -3.65
N GLU A 50 -13.10 8.22 -3.59
CA GLU A 50 -11.86 8.04 -4.34
C GLU A 50 -12.12 8.07 -5.85
N VAL A 51 -13.16 7.35 -6.34
CA VAL A 51 -13.56 7.38 -7.76
C VAL A 51 -13.90 8.81 -8.20
N LEU A 52 -14.69 9.56 -7.42
CA LEU A 52 -15.05 10.94 -7.75
C LEU A 52 -13.82 11.85 -7.77
N ALA A 53 -12.94 11.73 -6.79
CA ALA A 53 -11.69 12.50 -6.73
C ALA A 53 -10.76 12.14 -7.91
N MET A 54 -10.72 10.85 -8.31
CA MET A 54 -9.94 10.39 -9.46
C MET A 54 -10.49 10.93 -10.78
N LEU A 55 -11.80 10.98 -10.96
CA LEU A 55 -12.41 11.59 -12.15
C LEU A 55 -12.03 13.07 -12.27
N TRP A 56 -12.06 13.79 -11.17
CA TRP A 56 -11.60 15.19 -11.16
C TRP A 56 -10.12 15.30 -11.48
N LEU A 57 -9.28 14.46 -10.84
CA LEU A 57 -7.84 14.43 -11.12
C LEU A 57 -7.55 14.12 -12.60
N ALA A 58 -8.29 13.19 -13.20
CA ALA A 58 -8.19 12.86 -14.61
C ALA A 58 -8.54 14.07 -15.51
N GLY A 59 -9.57 14.83 -15.16
CA GLY A 59 -9.94 16.06 -15.88
C GLY A 59 -8.85 17.12 -15.82
N LEU A 60 -8.23 17.31 -14.66
CA LEU A 60 -7.09 18.22 -14.50
C LEU A 60 -5.86 17.74 -15.28
N ALA A 61 -5.57 16.44 -15.21
CA ALA A 61 -4.46 15.83 -15.93
C ALA A 61 -4.63 15.93 -17.46
N TRP A 62 -5.85 15.75 -17.94
CA TRP A 62 -6.18 15.92 -19.35
C TRP A 62 -5.91 17.34 -19.85
N ARG A 63 -6.30 18.36 -19.06
CA ARG A 63 -5.99 19.77 -19.39
C ARG A 63 -4.50 20.05 -19.42
N ALA A 64 -3.73 19.47 -18.49
CA ALA A 64 -2.30 19.66 -18.37
C ALA A 64 -1.46 18.69 -19.22
N ARG A 65 -2.04 17.86 -20.08
CA ARG A 65 -1.37 16.74 -20.74
C ARG A 65 -0.18 17.12 -21.63
N PHE A 66 -0.22 18.28 -22.22
CA PHE A 66 0.88 18.77 -23.08
C PHE A 66 2.00 19.43 -22.28
N GLU A 67 1.65 20.10 -21.16
CA GLU A 67 2.63 20.79 -20.31
C GLU A 67 3.29 19.81 -19.32
N ARG A 68 2.54 18.79 -18.86
CA ARG A 68 2.95 17.83 -17.84
C ARG A 68 2.63 16.38 -18.25
N PRO A 69 3.30 15.86 -19.28
CA PRO A 69 2.97 14.53 -19.82
C PRO A 69 3.20 13.38 -18.84
N ALA A 70 4.18 13.51 -17.94
CA ALA A 70 4.42 12.51 -16.89
C ALA A 70 3.25 12.45 -15.89
N PHE A 71 2.76 13.60 -15.43
CA PHE A 71 1.59 13.69 -14.56
C PHE A 71 0.35 13.12 -15.22
N ALA A 72 0.11 13.44 -16.51
CA ALA A 72 -1.03 12.94 -17.26
C ALA A 72 -1.00 11.41 -17.42
N ARG A 73 0.16 10.82 -17.72
CA ARG A 73 0.34 9.36 -17.80
C ARG A 73 0.11 8.68 -16.45
N GLY A 74 0.66 9.25 -15.38
CA GLY A 74 0.44 8.73 -14.02
C GLY A 74 -1.02 8.79 -13.60
N ALA A 75 -1.72 9.89 -13.89
CA ALA A 75 -3.16 10.01 -13.62
C ALA A 75 -3.99 9.02 -14.46
N ALA A 76 -3.62 8.78 -15.72
CA ALA A 76 -4.25 7.78 -16.56
C ALA A 76 -4.07 6.36 -16.00
N LEU A 77 -2.86 6.03 -15.54
CA LEU A 77 -2.58 4.76 -14.89
C LEU A 77 -3.39 4.60 -13.59
N ALA A 78 -3.43 5.64 -12.75
CA ALA A 78 -4.25 5.64 -11.53
C ALA A 78 -5.73 5.43 -11.85
N GLY A 79 -6.27 6.12 -12.87
CA GLY A 79 -7.66 5.96 -13.32
C GLY A 79 -7.96 4.54 -13.82
N ALA A 80 -7.06 3.95 -14.59
CA ALA A 80 -7.20 2.57 -15.06
C ALA A 80 -7.20 1.57 -13.90
N LEU A 81 -6.31 1.74 -12.92
CA LEU A 81 -6.27 0.91 -11.71
C LEU A 81 -7.54 1.10 -10.86
N THR A 82 -8.00 2.33 -10.64
CA THR A 82 -9.24 2.63 -9.92
C THR A 82 -10.43 1.93 -10.57
N LEU A 83 -10.55 2.03 -11.90
CA LEU A 83 -11.62 1.36 -12.65
C LEU A 83 -11.53 -0.17 -12.51
N ALA A 84 -10.35 -0.75 -12.72
CA ALA A 84 -10.14 -2.18 -12.59
C ALA A 84 -10.49 -2.70 -11.18
N LEU A 85 -10.07 -1.99 -10.13
CA LEU A 85 -10.39 -2.34 -8.75
C LEU A 85 -11.87 -2.18 -8.42
N SER A 86 -12.53 -1.16 -8.98
CA SER A 86 -13.97 -0.97 -8.82
C SER A 86 -14.76 -2.12 -9.46
N VAL A 87 -14.41 -2.50 -10.68
CA VAL A 87 -15.03 -3.64 -11.36
C VAL A 87 -14.78 -4.93 -10.59
N LEU A 88 -13.53 -5.17 -10.17
CA LEU A 88 -13.16 -6.36 -9.40
C LEU A 88 -13.91 -6.41 -8.06
N GLY A 89 -14.03 -5.27 -7.35
CA GLY A 89 -14.74 -5.17 -6.07
C GLY A 89 -16.24 -5.44 -6.22
N ILE A 90 -16.88 -4.93 -7.27
CA ILE A 90 -18.30 -5.18 -7.57
C ILE A 90 -18.52 -6.66 -7.93
N ALA A 91 -17.69 -7.20 -8.82
CA ALA A 91 -17.81 -8.59 -9.27
C ALA A 91 -17.54 -9.61 -8.17
N ALA A 92 -16.61 -9.31 -7.27
CA ALA A 92 -16.25 -10.19 -6.16
C ALA A 92 -17.29 -10.23 -5.02
N GLY A 93 -18.13 -9.20 -4.90
CA GLY A 93 -19.20 -9.14 -3.90
C GLY A 93 -18.72 -9.12 -2.44
N GLN A 94 -19.52 -9.71 -1.53
CA GLN A 94 -19.23 -9.65 -0.09
C GLN A 94 -18.24 -10.71 0.40
N ASN A 95 -18.11 -11.81 -0.31
CA ASN A 95 -17.21 -12.93 -0.02
C ASN A 95 -16.30 -13.20 -1.22
N PRO A 96 -15.30 -12.34 -1.45
CA PRO A 96 -14.45 -12.43 -2.62
C PRO A 96 -13.64 -13.74 -2.61
N PRO A 97 -13.53 -14.42 -3.76
CA PRO A 97 -12.58 -15.52 -3.88
C PRO A 97 -11.15 -15.01 -3.63
N ALA A 98 -10.28 -15.90 -3.16
CA ALA A 98 -8.92 -15.53 -2.74
C ALA A 98 -8.16 -14.74 -3.83
N ALA A 99 -8.29 -15.12 -5.09
CA ALA A 99 -7.65 -14.40 -6.20
C ALA A 99 -8.16 -12.94 -6.35
N ALA A 100 -9.47 -12.71 -6.17
CA ALA A 100 -10.03 -11.36 -6.21
C ALA A 100 -9.59 -10.53 -4.99
N ALA A 101 -9.54 -11.15 -3.80
CA ALA A 101 -9.04 -10.49 -2.60
C ALA A 101 -7.55 -10.13 -2.73
N LEU A 102 -6.73 -11.00 -3.34
CA LEU A 102 -5.33 -10.75 -3.66
C LEU A 102 -5.20 -9.59 -4.65
N GLY A 103 -5.96 -9.62 -5.73
CA GLY A 103 -5.98 -8.55 -6.73
C GLY A 103 -6.36 -7.19 -6.14
N ASN A 104 -7.39 -7.15 -5.30
CA ASN A 104 -7.81 -5.93 -4.60
C ASN A 104 -6.73 -5.40 -3.65
N LEU A 105 -6.06 -6.27 -2.89
CA LEU A 105 -5.00 -5.85 -1.96
C LEU A 105 -3.79 -5.30 -2.71
N LEU A 106 -3.27 -6.05 -3.67
CA LEU A 106 -2.10 -5.65 -4.45
C LEU A 106 -2.38 -4.45 -5.34
N GLY A 107 -3.55 -4.42 -5.97
CA GLY A 107 -3.98 -3.30 -6.78
C GLY A 107 -4.17 -2.03 -5.96
N GLY A 108 -4.73 -2.14 -4.75
CA GLY A 108 -4.84 -1.01 -3.81
C GLY A 108 -3.48 -0.47 -3.37
N LEU A 109 -2.51 -1.33 -3.06
CA LEU A 109 -1.13 -0.92 -2.77
C LEU A 109 -0.46 -0.29 -3.99
N GLY A 110 -0.66 -0.86 -5.19
CA GLY A 110 -0.17 -0.30 -6.44
C GLY A 110 -0.76 1.08 -6.73
N LEU A 111 -2.05 1.26 -6.51
CA LEU A 111 -2.74 2.55 -6.66
C LEU A 111 -2.20 3.59 -5.66
N ALA A 112 -1.99 3.20 -4.40
CA ALA A 112 -1.35 4.05 -3.39
C ALA A 112 0.07 4.48 -3.82
N ALA A 113 0.86 3.54 -4.38
CA ALA A 113 2.18 3.83 -4.92
C ALA A 113 2.13 4.82 -6.09
N VAL A 114 1.17 4.69 -7.01
CA VAL A 114 0.99 5.63 -8.14
C VAL A 114 0.64 7.03 -7.63
N PHE A 115 -0.28 7.17 -6.67
CA PHE A 115 -0.58 8.48 -6.09
C PHE A 115 0.60 9.08 -5.33
N ALA A 116 1.34 8.26 -4.57
CA ALA A 116 2.55 8.71 -3.89
C ALA A 116 3.61 9.20 -4.88
N TRP A 117 3.79 8.48 -5.99
CA TRP A 117 4.66 8.90 -7.08
C TRP A 117 4.20 10.22 -7.73
N LEU A 118 2.89 10.37 -8.01
CA LEU A 118 2.32 11.63 -8.52
C LEU A 118 2.58 12.81 -7.58
N ILE A 119 2.41 12.61 -6.27
CA ILE A 119 2.68 13.64 -5.27
C ILE A 119 4.18 13.98 -5.26
N GLY A 120 5.05 12.98 -5.34
CA GLY A 120 6.50 13.15 -5.47
C GLY A 120 6.87 13.91 -6.72
N ASP A 121 6.18 13.65 -7.87
CA ASP A 121 6.41 14.35 -9.14
C ASP A 121 6.04 15.84 -9.08
N LEU A 122 5.10 16.20 -8.27
CA LEU A 122 4.65 17.57 -8.06
C LEU A 122 5.49 18.34 -7.02
N ARG A 123 6.46 17.68 -6.34
CA ARG A 123 7.31 18.30 -5.32
C ARG A 123 8.72 18.55 -5.86
N PRO A 124 9.27 19.78 -5.74
CA PRO A 124 10.62 20.09 -6.21
C PRO A 124 11.73 19.36 -5.44
N SER A 125 11.48 18.99 -4.18
CA SER A 125 12.46 18.42 -3.25
C SER A 125 12.18 16.98 -2.88
N ALA A 126 11.93 16.10 -3.87
CA ALA A 126 11.80 14.67 -3.60
C ALA A 126 13.12 14.08 -3.08
N ALA A 127 13.04 13.17 -2.10
CA ALA A 127 14.19 12.38 -1.68
C ALA A 127 14.77 11.60 -2.86
N THR A 128 16.08 11.64 -3.05
CA THR A 128 16.75 10.94 -4.14
C THR A 128 17.65 9.83 -3.62
N ALA A 129 17.68 8.70 -4.32
CA ALA A 129 18.55 7.57 -4.03
C ALA A 129 19.21 7.05 -5.31
N PRO A 130 20.31 6.26 -5.23
CA PRO A 130 20.90 5.63 -6.39
C PRO A 130 19.85 4.86 -7.21
N ALA A 131 19.85 4.99 -8.52
CA ALA A 131 18.83 4.40 -9.39
C ALA A 131 18.71 2.88 -9.22
N LEU A 132 19.85 2.20 -9.05
CA LEU A 132 19.87 0.76 -8.77
C LEU A 132 19.17 0.43 -7.44
N ALA A 133 19.41 1.19 -6.38
CA ALA A 133 18.78 0.99 -5.08
C ALA A 133 17.25 1.17 -5.15
N VAL A 134 16.78 2.17 -5.92
CA VAL A 134 15.33 2.40 -6.13
C VAL A 134 14.71 1.23 -6.90
N ARG A 135 15.35 0.73 -7.95
CA ARG A 135 14.85 -0.39 -8.77
C ARG A 135 14.83 -1.69 -7.99
N LEU A 136 15.95 -2.06 -7.35
CA LEU A 136 16.05 -3.29 -6.57
C LEU A 136 15.14 -3.25 -5.34
N GLY A 137 15.14 -2.14 -4.61
CA GLY A 137 14.25 -1.96 -3.45
C GLY A 137 12.78 -2.03 -3.84
N GLY A 138 12.39 -1.43 -4.97
CA GLY A 138 11.03 -1.52 -5.51
C GLY A 138 10.63 -2.94 -5.90
N ALA A 139 11.52 -3.67 -6.60
CA ALA A 139 11.29 -5.07 -6.96
C ALA A 139 11.16 -5.97 -5.72
N MET A 140 12.07 -5.83 -4.75
CA MET A 140 12.00 -6.57 -3.49
C MET A 140 10.73 -6.25 -2.70
N LEU A 141 10.31 -4.98 -2.67
CA LEU A 141 9.08 -4.56 -2.01
C LEU A 141 7.85 -5.16 -2.68
N ALA A 142 7.82 -5.24 -4.01
CA ALA A 142 6.75 -5.91 -4.75
C ALA A 142 6.67 -7.40 -4.39
N VAL A 143 7.81 -8.11 -4.35
CA VAL A 143 7.88 -9.51 -3.92
C VAL A 143 7.42 -9.64 -2.47
N GLN A 144 7.84 -8.74 -1.58
CA GLN A 144 7.42 -8.73 -0.18
C GLN A 144 5.91 -8.56 -0.02
N CYS A 145 5.30 -7.66 -0.79
CA CYS A 145 3.84 -7.47 -0.80
C CYS A 145 3.11 -8.72 -1.31
N LEU A 146 3.63 -9.36 -2.37
CA LEU A 146 3.08 -10.61 -2.90
C LEU A 146 3.11 -11.74 -1.86
N LEU A 147 4.26 -11.95 -1.21
CA LEU A 147 4.42 -12.97 -0.17
C LEU A 147 3.51 -12.70 1.03
N GLY A 148 3.49 -11.45 1.53
CA GLY A 148 2.66 -11.06 2.66
C GLY A 148 1.16 -11.17 2.37
N ALA A 149 0.74 -10.78 1.16
CA ALA A 149 -0.63 -10.93 0.71
C ALA A 149 -1.03 -12.41 0.58
N GLY A 150 -0.16 -13.25 0.03
CA GLY A 150 -0.36 -14.70 -0.05
C GLY A 150 -0.50 -15.32 1.34
N LEU A 151 0.39 -15.02 2.27
CA LEU A 151 0.32 -15.48 3.66
C LEU A 151 -0.97 -15.03 4.36
N SER A 152 -1.41 -13.79 4.13
CA SER A 152 -2.62 -13.25 4.74
C SER A 152 -3.91 -13.89 4.21
N LEU A 153 -3.90 -14.40 2.97
CA LEU A 153 -5.09 -14.95 2.32
C LEU A 153 -5.22 -16.46 2.45
N TYR A 154 -4.10 -17.16 2.40
CA TYR A 154 -4.09 -18.61 2.38
C TYR A 154 -3.68 -19.22 3.74
N GLY A 155 -3.31 -18.35 4.69
CA GLY A 155 -3.05 -18.72 6.08
C GLY A 155 -1.93 -19.73 6.29
N PRO A 156 -1.95 -20.49 7.40
CA PRO A 156 -0.92 -21.43 7.78
C PRO A 156 -0.66 -22.54 6.77
N ALA A 157 -1.63 -22.88 5.92
CA ALA A 157 -1.47 -23.91 4.90
C ALA A 157 -0.40 -23.56 3.84
N LEU A 158 -0.22 -22.27 3.54
CA LEU A 158 0.87 -21.78 2.69
C LEU A 158 2.06 -21.21 3.49
N ALA A 159 1.89 -21.01 4.79
CA ALA A 159 3.00 -20.68 5.70
C ALA A 159 4.04 -21.81 5.77
N SER A 160 3.85 -22.87 4.93
CA SER A 160 4.80 -23.95 4.73
C SER A 160 6.23 -23.42 4.64
N GLN A 161 7.08 -24.09 5.24
CA GLN A 161 8.52 -24.06 5.44
C GLN A 161 9.39 -23.01 4.68
N ALA A 162 8.94 -22.47 3.54
CA ALA A 162 9.70 -21.51 2.73
C ALA A 162 9.10 -20.09 2.64
N MET A 163 7.77 -19.91 2.58
CA MET A 163 7.17 -18.59 2.35
C MET A 163 7.34 -17.64 3.52
N LEU A 164 7.12 -18.11 4.74
CA LEU A 164 7.22 -17.27 5.93
C LEU A 164 8.68 -16.85 6.20
N PRO A 165 9.69 -17.76 6.17
CA PRO A 165 11.08 -17.36 6.26
C PRO A 165 11.50 -16.40 5.14
N ALA A 166 11.09 -16.65 3.89
CA ALA A 166 11.40 -15.78 2.76
C ALA A 166 10.80 -14.37 2.97
N HIS A 167 9.53 -14.28 3.39
CA HIS A 167 8.88 -13.02 3.72
C HIS A 167 9.62 -12.28 4.85
N ALA A 168 9.98 -12.97 5.91
CA ALA A 168 10.72 -12.40 7.03
C ALA A 168 12.11 -11.89 6.61
N MET A 169 12.88 -12.68 5.86
CA MET A 169 14.23 -12.32 5.38
C MET A 169 14.19 -11.10 4.46
N ILE A 170 13.30 -11.10 3.45
CA ILE A 170 13.16 -9.97 2.53
C ILE A 170 12.71 -8.72 3.30
N GLY A 171 11.80 -8.88 4.28
CA GLY A 171 11.34 -7.79 5.14
C GLY A 171 12.48 -7.16 5.94
N VAL A 172 13.36 -7.96 6.53
CA VAL A 172 14.55 -7.47 7.26
C VAL A 172 15.51 -6.74 6.33
N VAL A 173 15.80 -7.30 5.14
CA VAL A 173 16.70 -6.65 4.16
C VAL A 173 16.12 -5.32 3.69
N LEU A 174 14.81 -5.25 3.41
CA LEU A 174 14.13 -4.02 3.04
C LEU A 174 14.15 -2.99 4.18
N ALA A 175 13.89 -3.40 5.41
CA ALA A 175 13.94 -2.54 6.58
C ALA A 175 15.35 -1.98 6.80
N ALA A 176 16.38 -2.81 6.72
CA ALA A 176 17.77 -2.39 6.84
C ALA A 176 18.16 -1.42 5.71
N GLY A 177 17.78 -1.72 4.46
CA GLY A 177 18.01 -0.85 3.32
C GLY A 177 17.29 0.49 3.44
N ALA A 178 16.04 0.50 3.87
CA ALA A 178 15.27 1.72 4.10
C ALA A 178 15.86 2.55 5.24
N ALA A 179 16.23 1.93 6.36
CA ALA A 179 16.89 2.60 7.47
C ALA A 179 18.25 3.19 7.07
N TRP A 180 19.01 2.50 6.20
CA TRP A 180 20.29 2.98 5.68
C TRP A 180 20.12 4.17 4.69
N LEU A 181 19.07 4.14 3.86
CA LEU A 181 18.81 5.19 2.87
C LEU A 181 18.11 6.42 3.47
N ALA A 182 17.22 6.25 4.44
CA ALA A 182 16.40 7.32 5.01
C ALA A 182 17.22 8.52 5.53
N PRO A 183 18.37 8.34 6.25
CA PRO A 183 19.17 9.46 6.72
C PRO A 183 19.83 10.29 5.61
N ARG A 184 19.86 9.79 4.37
CA ARG A 184 20.57 10.39 3.24
C ARG A 184 19.72 11.32 2.39
N GLY A 185 18.39 11.37 2.65
CA GLY A 185 17.47 12.18 1.85
C GLY A 185 16.45 12.94 2.67
N GLY A 186 16.09 14.14 2.22
CA GLY A 186 14.98 14.91 2.76
C GLY A 186 15.21 15.62 4.10
N PRO A 187 14.19 16.32 4.62
CA PRO A 187 14.26 17.05 5.88
C PRO A 187 14.38 16.09 7.08
N PRO A 188 14.87 16.55 8.25
CA PRO A 188 15.10 15.71 9.43
C PRO A 188 13.88 14.89 9.87
N VAL A 189 12.68 15.49 9.83
CA VAL A 189 11.41 14.82 10.19
C VAL A 189 11.11 13.67 9.23
N ALA A 190 11.29 13.84 7.92
CA ALA A 190 11.05 12.77 6.95
C ALA A 190 12.07 11.63 7.11
N ARG A 191 13.32 11.96 7.46
CA ARG A 191 14.36 10.96 7.76
C ARG A 191 14.01 10.13 9.00
N ALA A 192 13.63 10.80 10.10
CA ALA A 192 13.21 10.14 11.33
C ALA A 192 11.98 9.25 11.10
N ALA A 193 10.98 9.75 10.37
CA ALA A 193 9.78 8.99 10.01
C ALA A 193 10.12 7.76 9.14
N GLY A 194 11.03 7.90 8.17
CA GLY A 194 11.48 6.78 7.34
C GLY A 194 12.19 5.69 8.14
N VAL A 195 13.06 6.06 9.07
CA VAL A 195 13.72 5.10 9.98
C VAL A 195 12.71 4.43 10.92
N ALA A 196 11.82 5.22 11.54
CA ALA A 196 10.80 4.68 12.43
C ALA A 196 9.89 3.68 11.70
N LEU A 197 9.48 4.00 10.48
CA LEU A 197 8.65 3.11 9.66
C LEU A 197 9.40 1.84 9.24
N ALA A 198 10.68 1.95 8.87
CA ALA A 198 11.51 0.80 8.51
C ALA A 198 11.67 -0.18 9.69
N LEU A 199 11.69 0.33 10.91
CA LEU A 199 11.74 -0.50 12.13
C LEU A 199 10.35 -1.03 12.53
N ALA A 200 9.30 -0.25 12.36
CA ALA A 200 7.94 -0.63 12.75
C ALA A 200 7.41 -1.84 11.96
N VAL A 201 7.74 -1.96 10.68
CA VAL A 201 7.25 -3.07 9.84
C VAL A 201 7.74 -4.45 10.35
N PRO A 202 9.05 -4.70 10.56
CA PRO A 202 9.52 -5.98 11.07
C PRO A 202 9.08 -6.23 12.52
N VAL A 203 9.04 -5.19 13.36
CA VAL A 203 8.56 -5.32 14.74
C VAL A 203 7.10 -5.75 14.76
N ALA A 204 6.24 -5.10 14.01
CA ALA A 204 4.82 -5.48 13.91
C ALA A 204 4.64 -6.90 13.31
N GLY A 205 5.47 -7.28 12.34
CA GLY A 205 5.47 -8.62 11.77
C GLY A 205 5.90 -9.69 12.79
N PHE A 206 6.97 -9.42 13.53
CA PHE A 206 7.44 -10.31 14.60
C PHE A 206 6.40 -10.44 15.72
N THR A 207 5.78 -9.32 16.12
CA THR A 207 4.70 -9.31 17.12
C THR A 207 3.51 -10.14 16.62
N ALA A 208 3.14 -10.02 15.34
CA ALA A 208 2.07 -10.84 14.77
C ALA A 208 2.37 -12.34 14.85
N LEU A 209 3.63 -12.74 14.62
CA LEU A 209 4.07 -14.13 14.77
C LEU A 209 4.01 -14.62 16.21
N GLN A 210 4.49 -13.83 17.17
CA GLN A 210 4.54 -14.19 18.60
C GLN A 210 3.15 -14.36 19.22
N TYR A 211 2.18 -13.58 18.76
CA TYR A 211 0.80 -13.61 19.26
C TYR A 211 -0.15 -14.36 18.32
N GLU A 212 0.35 -15.43 17.68
CA GLU A 212 -0.45 -16.33 16.84
C GLU A 212 -1.31 -15.59 15.79
N PHE A 213 -0.70 -14.58 15.16
CA PHE A 213 -1.36 -13.72 14.17
C PHE A 213 -2.59 -12.97 14.73
N SER A 214 -2.46 -12.43 15.95
CA SER A 214 -3.54 -11.59 16.50
C SER A 214 -4.02 -10.56 15.46
N PRO A 215 -5.32 -10.33 15.30
CA PRO A 215 -5.85 -9.42 14.30
C PRO A 215 -5.28 -8.00 14.40
N ALA A 216 -5.04 -7.52 15.63
CA ALA A 216 -4.47 -6.20 15.88
C ALA A 216 -3.02 -6.09 15.37
N ALA A 217 -2.18 -7.10 15.64
CA ALA A 217 -0.79 -7.11 15.20
C ALA A 217 -0.68 -7.27 13.68
N ALA A 218 -1.51 -8.14 13.09
CA ALA A 218 -1.59 -8.32 11.64
C ALA A 218 -2.07 -7.04 10.93
N PHE A 219 -3.04 -6.34 11.51
CA PHE A 219 -3.50 -5.04 11.03
C PHE A 219 -2.40 -3.97 11.11
N ALA A 220 -1.69 -3.86 12.24
CA ALA A 220 -0.59 -2.92 12.40
C ALA A 220 0.53 -3.18 11.40
N HIS A 221 0.88 -4.46 11.15
CA HIS A 221 1.86 -4.85 10.14
C HIS A 221 1.43 -4.44 8.73
N ALA A 222 0.17 -4.72 8.35
CA ALA A 222 -0.35 -4.35 7.04
C ALA A 222 -0.41 -2.83 6.82
N ALA A 223 -0.81 -2.06 7.84
CA ALA A 223 -0.82 -0.60 7.79
C ALA A 223 0.61 -0.04 7.65
N ALA A 224 1.56 -0.54 8.42
CA ALA A 224 2.97 -0.15 8.34
C ALA A 224 3.57 -0.51 6.96
N ALA A 225 3.24 -1.67 6.39
CA ALA A 225 3.65 -2.07 5.06
C ALA A 225 3.10 -1.13 3.96
N ALA A 226 1.84 -0.73 4.05
CA ALA A 226 1.24 0.24 3.12
C ALA A 226 1.95 1.61 3.18
N LEU A 227 2.28 2.09 4.37
CA LEU A 227 3.05 3.32 4.56
C LEU A 227 4.48 3.21 4.00
N LEU A 228 5.12 2.03 4.11
CA LEU A 228 6.43 1.78 3.52
C LEU A 228 6.39 1.80 1.98
N VAL A 229 5.35 1.24 1.37
CA VAL A 229 5.12 1.31 -0.09
C VAL A 229 5.02 2.78 -0.55
N ILE A 230 4.27 3.61 0.18
CA ILE A 230 4.13 5.03 -0.11
C ILE A 230 5.48 5.76 0.01
N ALA A 231 6.21 5.53 1.09
CA ALA A 231 7.51 6.14 1.31
C ALA A 231 8.51 5.77 0.20
N ALA A 232 8.52 4.50 -0.22
CA ALA A 232 9.35 4.03 -1.33
C ALA A 232 8.96 4.69 -2.66
N ALA A 233 7.65 4.79 -2.95
CA ALA A 233 7.15 5.40 -4.18
C ALA A 233 7.42 6.92 -4.27
N CYS A 234 7.57 7.60 -3.13
CA CYS A 234 7.99 9.01 -3.09
C CYS A 234 9.49 9.21 -3.36
N THR A 235 10.29 8.15 -3.34
CA THR A 235 11.75 8.22 -3.54
C THR A 235 12.08 8.20 -5.03
N ARG A 236 12.91 9.15 -5.48
CA ARG A 236 13.29 9.25 -6.89
C ARG A 236 14.70 8.72 -7.13
N PRO A 237 14.98 8.12 -8.29
CA PRO A 237 16.33 7.83 -8.70
C PRO A 237 17.12 9.15 -8.93
N ARG A 238 18.37 9.20 -8.47
CA ARG A 238 19.28 10.25 -8.89
C ARG A 238 19.54 10.10 -10.39
N ILE A 239 19.27 11.16 -11.13
CA ILE A 239 19.73 11.27 -12.50
C ILE A 239 21.20 11.68 -12.41
N ALA A 240 22.09 10.82 -12.90
CA ALA A 240 23.52 11.09 -12.99
C ALA A 240 23.78 12.18 -14.05
#